data_a6dda14c75a187d5a9fae5d02f645d79
#
_entry.id   a6dda14c75a187d5a9fae5d02f645d79
#
_cell.length_a   1.000
_cell.length_b   1.000
_cell.length_c   1.000
_cell.angle_alpha   90.00
_cell.angle_beta   90.00
_cell.angle_gamma   90.00
#
_symmetry.space_group_name_H-M   'P 1'
#
loop_
_entity.id
_entity.type
_entity.pdbx_description
1 polymer ?
#
loop_
_entity_poly.entity_id
_entity_poly.type
_entity_poly.pdbx_seq_one_letter_code
_entity_poly.pdbx_strand_id
1 'polypeptide(L)'
;REFRTSKKIEEHLRSLGMQIETKIAYTGLVGMLEGDLPGPTIALRADMDALPVEEKTGLPFASKVRTTYLGNEVGVMHACGHDAHVAILMGVAEYLAKNKSQLRGKVMFIFQPAEEGPPEDEGGGAKMMLEEGIFDRYQPEVIFGLHVTNIANGVLVVKSGPALAAASAYRIKIKGTQTHGSTPWAGIDPVMATAELIQSLNTI
;
A
#
# COMPACT_ATOMS: atom_id res chain seq x y z
N ARG A 1 1.36 -3.29 -11.67
CA ARG A 1 0.14 -3.83 -11.02
C ARG A 1 0.36 -5.25 -10.56
N GLU A 2 -0.30 -5.65 -9.50
CA GLU A 2 -0.06 -6.83 -8.67
C GLU A 2 -0.81 -8.08 -9.15
N PHE A 3 -1.08 -8.23 -10.46
CA PHE A 3 -1.89 -9.32 -11.02
C PHE A 3 -1.47 -10.73 -10.59
N ARG A 4 -0.14 -11.00 -10.58
CA ARG A 4 0.36 -12.32 -10.18
C ARG A 4 0.18 -12.57 -8.69
N THR A 5 0.42 -11.56 -7.85
CA THR A 5 0.24 -11.63 -6.40
C THR A 5 -1.24 -11.82 -6.06
N SER A 6 -2.12 -11.00 -6.63
CA SER A 6 -3.57 -11.11 -6.48
C SER A 6 -4.08 -12.50 -6.81
N LYS A 7 -3.66 -13.06 -7.97
CA LYS A 7 -4.05 -14.41 -8.37
C LYS A 7 -3.60 -15.50 -7.38
N LYS A 8 -2.36 -15.40 -6.87
CA LYS A 8 -1.86 -16.36 -5.86
C LYS A 8 -2.66 -16.30 -4.56
N ILE A 9 -2.99 -15.10 -4.12
CA ILE A 9 -3.81 -14.90 -2.92
C ILE A 9 -5.21 -15.46 -3.15
N GLU A 10 -5.84 -15.16 -4.29
CA GLU A 10 -7.16 -15.68 -4.65
C GLU A 10 -7.19 -17.22 -4.63
N GLU A 11 -6.22 -17.88 -5.29
CA GLU A 11 -6.11 -19.32 -5.33
C GLU A 11 -5.99 -19.93 -3.93
N HIS A 12 -5.15 -19.31 -3.08
CA HIS A 12 -4.96 -19.77 -1.69
C HIS A 12 -6.23 -19.62 -0.86
N LEU A 13 -6.88 -18.46 -0.86
CA LEU A 13 -8.09 -18.23 -0.07
C LEU A 13 -9.28 -19.11 -0.56
N ARG A 14 -9.39 -19.34 -1.88
CA ARG A 14 -10.39 -20.28 -2.43
C ARG A 14 -10.14 -21.71 -1.94
N SER A 15 -8.90 -22.15 -1.84
CA SER A 15 -8.56 -23.47 -1.31
C SER A 15 -8.96 -23.65 0.15
N LEU A 16 -9.11 -22.53 0.89
CA LEU A 16 -9.60 -22.51 2.27
C LEU A 16 -11.14 -22.40 2.38
N GLY A 17 -11.84 -22.41 1.26
CA GLY A 17 -13.31 -22.34 1.22
C GLY A 17 -13.90 -20.96 1.45
N MET A 18 -13.12 -19.89 1.31
CA MET A 18 -13.61 -18.52 1.50
C MET A 18 -14.40 -18.01 0.29
N GLN A 19 -15.36 -17.13 0.56
CA GLN A 19 -15.97 -16.28 -0.47
C GLN A 19 -15.03 -15.14 -0.81
N ILE A 20 -14.81 -14.89 -2.12
CA ILE A 20 -13.81 -13.91 -2.56
C ILE A 20 -14.40 -12.97 -3.59
N GLU A 21 -14.20 -11.67 -3.36
CA GLU A 21 -14.40 -10.60 -4.33
C GLU A 21 -13.05 -10.14 -4.85
N THR A 22 -12.89 -10.10 -6.16
CA THR A 22 -11.61 -9.73 -6.84
C THR A 22 -11.80 -8.50 -7.69
N LYS A 23 -10.67 -7.94 -8.17
CA LYS A 23 -10.59 -6.75 -9.03
C LYS A 23 -11.04 -5.46 -8.35
N ILE A 24 -11.02 -5.41 -7.04
CA ILE A 24 -11.29 -4.21 -6.26
C ILE A 24 -10.07 -3.30 -6.41
N ALA A 25 -10.28 -2.03 -6.74
CA ALA A 25 -9.18 -1.12 -7.10
C ALA A 25 -8.17 -1.77 -8.07
N TYR A 26 -8.68 -2.41 -9.12
CA TYR A 26 -8.01 -3.18 -10.18
C TYR A 26 -7.48 -4.56 -9.76
N THR A 27 -6.58 -4.65 -8.80
CA THR A 27 -5.87 -5.88 -8.42
C THR A 27 -6.13 -6.31 -6.99
N GLY A 28 -6.79 -5.46 -6.19
CA GLY A 28 -7.16 -5.79 -4.83
C GLY A 28 -8.22 -6.89 -4.75
N LEU A 29 -8.30 -7.52 -3.60
CA LEU A 29 -9.30 -8.53 -3.32
C LEU A 29 -9.69 -8.55 -1.85
N VAL A 30 -10.90 -9.05 -1.60
CA VAL A 30 -11.44 -9.31 -0.26
C VAL A 30 -11.85 -10.76 -0.17
N GLY A 31 -11.38 -11.44 0.88
CA GLY A 31 -11.83 -12.77 1.25
C GLY A 31 -12.68 -12.72 2.53
N MET A 32 -13.77 -13.47 2.57
CA MET A 32 -14.62 -13.57 3.75
C MET A 32 -14.58 -14.98 4.34
N LEU A 33 -14.24 -15.05 5.62
CA LEU A 33 -14.35 -16.28 6.42
C LEU A 33 -15.44 -16.07 7.48
N GLU A 34 -16.45 -16.92 7.46
CA GLU A 34 -17.51 -16.95 8.47
C GLU A 34 -17.23 -18.02 9.50
N GLY A 35 -17.10 -17.63 10.77
CA GLY A 35 -16.95 -18.54 11.90
C GLY A 35 -18.25 -19.27 12.24
N ASP A 36 -18.15 -20.37 12.99
CA ASP A 36 -19.32 -21.17 13.38
C ASP A 36 -20.04 -20.59 14.61
N LEU A 37 -19.50 -19.54 15.25
CA LEU A 37 -20.09 -18.89 16.41
C LEU A 37 -20.55 -17.47 16.04
N PRO A 38 -21.68 -16.98 16.63
CA PRO A 38 -22.13 -15.61 16.35
C PRO A 38 -21.15 -14.56 16.88
N GLY A 39 -21.01 -13.46 16.15
CA GLY A 39 -20.12 -12.35 16.52
C GLY A 39 -20.03 -11.27 15.44
N PRO A 40 -19.21 -10.24 15.66
CA PRO A 40 -19.05 -9.14 14.73
C PRO A 40 -18.22 -9.53 13.50
N THR A 41 -18.17 -8.64 12.52
CA THR A 41 -17.19 -8.70 11.43
C THR A 41 -15.95 -7.88 11.83
N ILE A 42 -14.77 -8.47 11.75
CA ILE A 42 -13.49 -7.77 11.87
C ILE A 42 -12.74 -7.81 10.55
N ALA A 43 -11.98 -6.77 10.25
CA ALA A 43 -11.14 -6.73 9.05
C ALA A 43 -9.66 -6.88 9.41
N LEU A 44 -8.95 -7.64 8.58
CA LEU A 44 -7.49 -7.77 8.60
C LEU A 44 -6.94 -7.33 7.24
N ARG A 45 -5.95 -6.44 7.23
CA ARG A 45 -5.42 -5.82 6.01
C ARG A 45 -3.94 -6.14 5.82
N ALA A 46 -3.58 -6.50 4.60
CA ALA A 46 -2.22 -6.45 4.08
C ALA A 46 -2.19 -5.68 2.75
N ASP A 47 -1.18 -4.85 2.56
CA ASP A 47 -0.81 -4.30 1.27
C ASP A 47 -0.03 -5.34 0.46
N MET A 48 0.02 -5.17 -0.88
CA MET A 48 0.63 -6.21 -1.73
C MET A 48 1.45 -5.68 -2.90
N ASP A 49 1.64 -4.36 -2.99
CA ASP A 49 2.41 -3.73 -4.05
C ASP A 49 3.91 -3.75 -3.78
N ALA A 50 4.70 -3.66 -4.85
CA ALA A 50 6.15 -3.55 -4.82
C ALA A 50 6.59 -2.20 -5.36
N LEU A 51 7.81 -1.81 -5.03
CA LEU A 51 8.41 -0.53 -5.43
C LEU A 51 9.26 -0.67 -6.70
N PRO A 52 9.41 0.42 -7.49
CA PRO A 52 10.29 0.47 -8.65
C PRO A 52 11.77 0.61 -8.24
N VAL A 53 12.26 -0.36 -7.49
CA VAL A 53 13.61 -0.40 -6.89
C VAL A 53 14.33 -1.67 -7.34
N GLU A 54 15.61 -1.55 -7.69
CA GLU A 54 16.46 -2.72 -7.98
C GLU A 54 16.91 -3.37 -6.67
N GLU A 55 16.62 -4.66 -6.52
CA GLU A 55 17.02 -5.39 -5.32
C GLU A 55 18.54 -5.73 -5.35
N LYS A 56 19.27 -5.28 -4.34
CA LYS A 56 20.72 -5.48 -4.17
C LYS A 56 21.09 -6.23 -2.89
N THR A 57 20.15 -7.05 -2.38
CA THR A 57 20.35 -7.81 -1.13
C THR A 57 21.40 -8.93 -1.26
N GLY A 58 21.65 -9.42 -2.49
CA GLY A 58 22.54 -10.56 -2.73
C GLY A 58 21.96 -11.90 -2.28
N LEU A 59 20.69 -11.95 -1.86
CA LEU A 59 20.03 -13.17 -1.44
C LEU A 59 19.75 -14.09 -2.65
N PRO A 60 19.76 -15.41 -2.48
CA PRO A 60 19.54 -16.36 -3.57
C PRO A 60 18.14 -16.23 -4.23
N PHE A 61 17.19 -15.65 -3.52
CA PHE A 61 15.82 -15.37 -3.98
C PHE A 61 15.57 -13.88 -4.30
N ALA A 62 16.61 -13.04 -4.34
CA ALA A 62 16.48 -11.63 -4.71
C ALA A 62 15.74 -11.44 -6.01
N SER A 63 14.90 -10.44 -6.09
CA SER A 63 14.12 -10.13 -7.28
C SER A 63 15.04 -9.77 -8.46
N LYS A 64 14.76 -10.38 -9.61
CA LYS A 64 15.39 -10.07 -10.90
C LYS A 64 14.35 -9.49 -11.89
N VAL A 65 13.18 -9.18 -11.38
CA VAL A 65 12.07 -8.65 -12.19
C VAL A 65 12.39 -7.23 -12.61
N ARG A 66 12.14 -6.92 -13.86
CA ARG A 66 12.21 -5.57 -14.42
C ARG A 66 10.87 -5.22 -15.08
N THR A 67 10.54 -3.95 -15.09
CA THR A 67 9.31 -3.42 -15.71
C THR A 67 9.54 -2.01 -16.20
N THR A 68 8.58 -1.49 -16.95
CA THR A 68 8.53 -0.07 -17.31
C THR A 68 7.66 0.68 -16.31
N TYR A 69 8.21 1.71 -15.69
CA TYR A 69 7.49 2.60 -14.79
C TYR A 69 7.79 4.06 -15.17
N LEU A 70 6.73 4.83 -15.43
CA LEU A 70 6.83 6.23 -15.91
C LEU A 70 7.80 6.40 -17.12
N GLY A 71 7.74 5.46 -18.07
CA GLY A 71 8.56 5.46 -19.27
C GLY A 71 10.01 4.99 -19.10
N ASN A 72 10.43 4.60 -17.90
CA ASN A 72 11.78 4.12 -17.61
C ASN A 72 11.77 2.62 -17.27
N GLU A 73 12.81 1.91 -17.68
CA GLU A 73 13.04 0.53 -17.25
C GLU A 73 13.61 0.53 -15.82
N VAL A 74 12.92 -0.16 -14.91
CA VAL A 74 13.26 -0.22 -13.48
C VAL A 74 13.27 -1.65 -12.96
N GLY A 75 14.02 -1.91 -11.88
CA GLY A 75 13.88 -3.12 -11.08
C GLY A 75 12.57 -3.11 -10.30
N VAL A 76 12.16 -4.25 -9.78
CA VAL A 76 10.98 -4.37 -8.90
C VAL A 76 11.38 -5.12 -7.64
N MET A 77 11.13 -4.51 -6.48
CA MET A 77 11.46 -5.09 -5.18
C MET A 77 10.36 -4.79 -4.16
N HIS A 78 10.07 -5.74 -3.29
CA HIS A 78 9.31 -5.47 -2.06
C HIS A 78 10.18 -4.78 -1.00
N ALA A 79 10.59 -3.54 -1.26
CA ALA A 79 11.48 -2.79 -0.39
C ALA A 79 10.79 -2.28 0.89
N CYS A 80 9.45 -2.29 0.92
CA CYS A 80 8.64 -1.96 2.11
C CYS A 80 8.12 -3.19 2.87
N GLY A 81 8.39 -4.40 2.38
CA GLY A 81 8.04 -5.65 3.08
C GLY A 81 6.58 -6.12 2.90
N HIS A 82 5.88 -5.62 1.90
CA HIS A 82 4.49 -6.02 1.64
C HIS A 82 4.33 -7.51 1.28
N ASP A 83 5.35 -8.15 0.74
CA ASP A 83 5.39 -9.60 0.56
C ASP A 83 5.31 -10.37 1.89
N ALA A 84 5.98 -9.87 2.93
CA ALA A 84 5.86 -10.42 4.28
C ALA A 84 4.47 -10.19 4.88
N HIS A 85 3.87 -9.00 4.67
CA HIS A 85 2.51 -8.71 5.12
C HIS A 85 1.50 -9.67 4.49
N VAL A 86 1.58 -9.88 3.17
CA VAL A 86 0.74 -10.84 2.45
C VAL A 86 0.93 -12.25 2.98
N ALA A 87 2.17 -12.70 3.14
CA ALA A 87 2.48 -14.05 3.63
C ALA A 87 1.92 -14.28 5.05
N ILE A 88 2.08 -13.30 5.93
CA ILE A 88 1.53 -13.34 7.30
C ILE A 88 -0.01 -13.43 7.25
N LEU A 89 -0.67 -12.58 6.47
CA LEU A 89 -2.13 -12.57 6.41
C LEU A 89 -2.69 -13.85 5.79
N MET A 90 -2.01 -14.44 4.78
CA MET A 90 -2.37 -15.75 4.23
C MET A 90 -2.23 -16.86 5.29
N GLY A 91 -1.16 -16.83 6.10
CA GLY A 91 -0.98 -17.77 7.22
C GLY A 91 -2.05 -17.62 8.30
N VAL A 92 -2.45 -16.40 8.62
CA VAL A 92 -3.57 -16.12 9.54
C VAL A 92 -4.88 -16.66 8.97
N ALA A 93 -5.12 -16.48 7.67
CA ALA A 93 -6.30 -17.00 6.98
C ALA A 93 -6.38 -18.54 7.08
N GLU A 94 -5.25 -19.22 6.86
CA GLU A 94 -5.17 -20.68 7.00
C GLU A 94 -5.42 -21.14 8.45
N TYR A 95 -4.82 -20.46 9.43
CA TYR A 95 -5.02 -20.77 10.84
C TYR A 95 -6.48 -20.62 11.26
N LEU A 96 -7.12 -19.50 10.89
CA LEU A 96 -8.52 -19.23 11.23
C LEU A 96 -9.48 -20.16 10.51
N ALA A 97 -9.23 -20.52 9.24
CA ALA A 97 -10.03 -21.48 8.52
C ALA A 97 -9.99 -22.88 9.16
N LYS A 98 -8.81 -23.32 9.63
CA LYS A 98 -8.65 -24.59 10.38
C LYS A 98 -9.35 -24.58 11.75
N ASN A 99 -9.51 -23.42 12.36
CA ASN A 99 -10.11 -23.24 13.68
C ASN A 99 -11.50 -22.58 13.61
N LYS A 100 -12.19 -22.73 12.49
CA LYS A 100 -13.49 -22.10 12.21
C LYS A 100 -14.53 -22.35 13.29
N SER A 101 -14.56 -23.56 13.87
CA SER A 101 -15.49 -23.94 14.93
C SER A 101 -15.33 -23.12 16.24
N GLN A 102 -14.20 -22.47 16.43
CA GLN A 102 -13.93 -21.61 17.58
C GLN A 102 -14.01 -20.11 17.22
N LEU A 103 -14.14 -19.78 15.95
CA LEU A 103 -14.19 -18.41 15.45
C LEU A 103 -15.56 -17.80 15.69
N ARG A 104 -15.59 -16.64 16.35
CA ARG A 104 -16.80 -15.84 16.55
C ARG A 104 -16.91 -14.75 15.49
N GLY A 105 -18.06 -14.70 14.82
CA GLY A 105 -18.36 -13.71 13.79
C GLY A 105 -17.65 -13.99 12.49
N LYS A 106 -17.29 -12.94 11.77
CA LYS A 106 -16.69 -13.00 10.43
C LYS A 106 -15.34 -12.29 10.40
N VAL A 107 -14.44 -12.80 9.57
CA VAL A 107 -13.17 -12.13 9.28
C VAL A 107 -13.13 -11.74 7.81
N MET A 108 -12.95 -10.46 7.57
CA MET A 108 -12.75 -9.84 6.27
C MET A 108 -11.24 -9.69 6.02
N PHE A 109 -10.70 -10.46 5.09
CA PHE A 109 -9.29 -10.36 4.69
C PHE A 109 -9.18 -9.40 3.51
N ILE A 110 -8.49 -8.29 3.70
CA ILE A 110 -8.30 -7.23 2.70
C ILE A 110 -6.87 -7.29 2.18
N PHE A 111 -6.71 -7.51 0.88
CA PHE A 111 -5.43 -7.41 0.21
C PHE A 111 -5.44 -6.18 -0.68
N GLN A 112 -4.78 -5.13 -0.20
CA GLN A 112 -4.81 -3.80 -0.78
C GLN A 112 -3.70 -3.62 -1.82
N PRO A 113 -4.03 -3.15 -3.06
CA PRO A 113 -3.03 -2.75 -4.04
C PRO A 113 -2.59 -1.30 -3.83
N ALA A 114 -1.49 -0.91 -4.49
CA ALA A 114 -1.04 0.48 -4.67
C ALA A 114 -1.04 1.31 -3.37
N GLU A 115 -0.47 0.76 -2.29
CA GLU A 115 -0.32 1.47 -1.01
C GLU A 115 0.68 2.62 -1.12
N GLU A 116 1.78 2.39 -1.85
CA GLU A 116 2.85 3.36 -2.11
C GLU A 116 2.42 4.49 -3.07
N GLY A 117 1.19 4.44 -3.56
CA GLY A 117 0.58 5.37 -4.49
C GLY A 117 0.55 4.88 -5.93
N PRO A 118 -0.59 5.04 -6.61
CA PRO A 118 -0.67 4.78 -8.05
C PRO A 118 0.07 5.88 -8.83
N PRO A 119 0.41 5.64 -10.12
CA PRO A 119 0.82 6.72 -11.03
C PRO A 119 -0.20 7.87 -11.03
N GLU A 120 0.25 9.11 -11.28
CA GLU A 120 -0.57 10.34 -11.12
C GLU A 120 -1.91 10.32 -11.85
N ASP A 121 -1.98 9.65 -12.99
CA ASP A 121 -3.19 9.58 -13.83
C ASP A 121 -4.04 8.32 -13.54
N GLU A 122 -3.68 7.53 -12.53
CA GLU A 122 -4.37 6.30 -12.18
C GLU A 122 -4.94 6.36 -10.77
N GLY A 123 -6.16 5.87 -10.59
CA GLY A 123 -6.72 5.62 -9.26
C GLY A 123 -6.11 4.36 -8.63
N GLY A 124 -6.29 4.16 -7.33
CA GLY A 124 -5.81 2.96 -6.64
C GLY A 124 -5.81 3.09 -5.13
N GLY A 125 -5.21 2.09 -4.49
CA GLY A 125 -5.00 2.07 -3.05
C GLY A 125 -6.28 1.96 -2.21
N ALA A 126 -6.15 2.22 -0.92
CA ALA A 126 -7.26 2.11 0.04
C ALA A 126 -8.44 3.02 -0.31
N LYS A 127 -8.16 4.24 -0.79
CA LYS A 127 -9.21 5.20 -1.16
C LYS A 127 -10.16 4.61 -2.19
N MET A 128 -9.63 4.08 -3.28
CA MET A 128 -10.44 3.48 -4.34
C MET A 128 -11.20 2.25 -3.84
N MET A 129 -10.60 1.40 -3.01
CA MET A 129 -11.30 0.27 -2.40
C MET A 129 -12.51 0.72 -1.57
N LEU A 130 -12.37 1.81 -0.82
CA LEU A 130 -13.47 2.39 -0.03
C LEU A 130 -14.54 3.01 -0.93
N GLU A 131 -14.16 3.74 -1.97
CA GLU A 131 -15.08 4.32 -2.96
C GLU A 131 -15.87 3.24 -3.72
N GLU A 132 -15.27 2.06 -3.93
CA GLU A 132 -15.95 0.88 -4.45
C GLU A 132 -16.84 0.18 -3.40
N GLY A 133 -16.94 0.71 -2.18
CA GLY A 133 -17.93 0.34 -1.16
C GLY A 133 -17.65 -0.95 -0.41
N ILE A 134 -16.39 -1.37 -0.24
CA ILE A 134 -16.08 -2.61 0.50
C ILE A 134 -16.56 -2.57 1.95
N PHE A 135 -16.51 -1.41 2.60
CA PHE A 135 -16.98 -1.30 3.99
C PHE A 135 -18.51 -1.23 4.08
N ASP A 136 -19.17 -0.66 3.07
CA ASP A 136 -20.64 -0.63 3.01
C ASP A 136 -21.22 -2.04 2.84
N ARG A 137 -20.52 -2.90 2.04
CA ARG A 137 -20.95 -4.29 1.82
C ARG A 137 -20.68 -5.21 2.99
N TYR A 138 -19.51 -5.10 3.61
CA TYR A 138 -19.05 -6.07 4.61
C TYR A 138 -19.14 -5.58 6.06
N GLN A 139 -19.28 -4.27 6.28
CA GLN A 139 -19.52 -3.60 7.57
C GLN A 139 -18.60 -4.09 8.71
N PRO A 140 -17.28 -4.05 8.57
CA PRO A 140 -16.40 -4.43 9.67
C PRO A 140 -16.48 -3.40 10.80
N GLU A 141 -16.55 -3.87 12.06
CA GLU A 141 -16.56 -2.99 13.23
C GLU A 141 -15.16 -2.41 13.53
N VAL A 142 -14.12 -3.16 13.23
CA VAL A 142 -12.71 -2.75 13.42
C VAL A 142 -11.86 -3.31 12.30
N ILE A 143 -10.74 -2.63 12.03
CA ILE A 143 -9.72 -3.08 11.09
C ILE A 143 -8.35 -3.11 11.76
N PHE A 144 -7.60 -4.19 11.51
CA PHE A 144 -6.21 -4.33 11.92
C PHE A 144 -5.31 -4.48 10.71
N GLY A 145 -4.15 -3.84 10.77
CA GLY A 145 -3.04 -4.04 9.84
C GLY A 145 -1.74 -4.07 10.63
N LEU A 146 -0.76 -4.81 10.16
CA LEU A 146 0.59 -4.76 10.69
C LEU A 146 1.53 -4.20 9.63
N HIS A 147 2.64 -3.65 10.07
CA HIS A 147 3.75 -3.29 9.19
C HIS A 147 5.05 -3.86 9.76
N VAL A 148 5.82 -4.55 8.92
CA VAL A 148 7.18 -4.98 9.29
C VAL A 148 8.08 -3.73 9.36
N THR A 149 8.98 -3.71 10.34
CA THR A 149 9.89 -2.58 10.52
C THR A 149 11.24 -3.06 11.04
N ASN A 150 12.23 -2.19 11.03
CA ASN A 150 13.60 -2.50 11.46
C ASN A 150 13.71 -2.51 13.00
N ILE A 151 13.12 -3.53 13.62
CA ILE A 151 13.19 -3.81 15.06
C ILE A 151 13.63 -5.27 15.30
N ALA A 152 13.96 -5.60 16.54
CA ALA A 152 14.38 -6.96 16.89
C ALA A 152 13.29 -8.00 16.59
N ASN A 153 13.71 -9.19 16.14
CA ASN A 153 12.78 -10.30 15.89
C ASN A 153 11.98 -10.67 17.16
N GLY A 154 10.71 -10.95 16.97
CA GLY A 154 9.81 -11.33 18.07
C GLY A 154 9.25 -10.13 18.86
N VAL A 155 9.58 -8.91 18.48
CA VAL A 155 9.01 -7.69 19.08
C VAL A 155 7.79 -7.25 18.28
N LEU A 156 6.69 -6.99 18.99
CA LEU A 156 5.50 -6.33 18.46
C LEU A 156 5.35 -4.98 19.15
N VAL A 157 5.25 -3.91 18.37
CA VAL A 157 5.01 -2.56 18.88
C VAL A 157 3.57 -2.16 18.63
N VAL A 158 2.87 -1.79 19.69
CA VAL A 158 1.50 -1.25 19.64
C VAL A 158 1.50 0.09 20.36
N LYS A 159 0.89 1.10 19.74
CA LYS A 159 0.79 2.44 20.31
C LYS A 159 -0.65 2.95 20.25
N SER A 160 -1.12 3.54 21.32
CA SER A 160 -2.40 4.27 21.30
C SER A 160 -2.23 5.61 20.61
N GLY A 161 -3.19 5.98 19.78
CA GLY A 161 -3.17 7.20 18.96
C GLY A 161 -2.24 7.08 17.73
N PRO A 162 -1.86 8.20 17.09
CA PRO A 162 -1.03 8.19 15.90
C PRO A 162 0.33 7.51 16.13
N ALA A 163 0.65 6.51 15.33
CA ALA A 163 1.91 5.76 15.41
C ALA A 163 2.99 6.32 14.48
N LEU A 164 2.60 6.75 13.28
CA LEU A 164 3.48 7.28 12.25
C LEU A 164 3.04 8.68 11.82
N ALA A 165 3.94 9.41 11.17
CA ALA A 165 3.65 10.73 10.61
C ALA A 165 2.72 10.61 9.39
N ALA A 166 1.91 11.64 9.16
CA ALA A 166 1.21 11.81 7.90
C ALA A 166 2.19 12.19 6.79
N ALA A 167 1.91 11.74 5.57
CA ALA A 167 2.65 12.16 4.38
C ALA A 167 1.74 12.99 3.48
N SER A 168 2.29 14.07 2.92
CA SER A 168 1.62 14.90 1.91
C SER A 168 2.61 15.26 0.82
N ALA A 169 2.20 15.17 -0.43
CA ALA A 169 3.00 15.55 -1.57
C ALA A 169 2.42 16.80 -2.25
N TYR A 170 3.28 17.76 -2.53
CA TYR A 170 2.91 18.99 -3.22
C TYR A 170 3.79 19.18 -4.45
N ARG A 171 3.20 19.55 -5.57
CA ARG A 171 3.94 19.97 -6.76
C ARG A 171 3.76 21.46 -6.95
N ILE A 172 4.86 22.22 -6.86
CA ILE A 172 4.88 23.67 -7.04
C ILE A 172 5.60 23.97 -8.35
N LYS A 173 4.95 24.68 -9.26
CA LYS A 173 5.51 25.12 -10.53
C LYS A 173 5.69 26.62 -10.51
N ILE A 174 6.94 27.09 -10.51
CA ILE A 174 7.29 28.50 -10.55
C ILE A 174 7.62 28.87 -12.00
N LYS A 175 6.92 29.89 -12.52
CA LYS A 175 7.14 30.39 -13.87
C LYS A 175 7.85 31.73 -13.82
N GLY A 176 8.95 31.83 -14.53
CA GLY A 176 9.69 33.07 -14.72
C GLY A 176 9.49 33.68 -16.11
N THR A 177 10.16 34.80 -16.34
CA THR A 177 10.22 35.48 -17.64
C THR A 177 11.69 35.65 -18.02
N GLN A 178 12.07 35.13 -19.16
CA GLN A 178 13.41 35.21 -19.70
C GLN A 178 13.76 36.67 -20.06
N THR A 179 15.03 37.06 -19.83
CA THR A 179 15.58 38.33 -20.24
C THR A 179 17.05 38.18 -20.64
N HIS A 180 17.62 39.22 -21.26
CA HIS A 180 19.04 39.26 -21.52
C HIS A 180 19.84 39.34 -20.20
N GLY A 181 20.97 38.66 -20.10
CA GLY A 181 21.77 38.59 -18.87
C GLY A 181 22.28 39.94 -18.33
N SER A 182 22.40 40.96 -19.19
CA SER A 182 22.79 42.34 -18.78
C SER A 182 21.61 43.19 -18.30
N THR A 183 20.37 42.68 -18.40
CA THR A 183 19.13 43.41 -18.01
C THR A 183 18.26 42.57 -17.08
N PRO A 184 18.78 42.05 -15.94
CA PRO A 184 18.06 41.11 -15.09
C PRO A 184 16.75 41.67 -14.52
N TRP A 185 16.66 42.98 -14.37
CA TRP A 185 15.47 43.70 -13.89
C TRP A 185 14.27 43.65 -14.88
N ALA A 186 14.52 43.28 -16.14
CA ALA A 186 13.45 43.16 -17.14
C ALA A 186 12.82 41.75 -17.17
N GLY A 187 13.31 40.81 -16.36
CA GLY A 187 12.82 39.48 -16.26
C GLY A 187 12.28 39.12 -14.88
N ILE A 188 11.89 37.87 -14.73
CA ILE A 188 11.50 37.24 -13.44
C ILE A 188 12.33 35.97 -13.28
N ASP A 189 13.21 35.93 -12.29
CA ASP A 189 14.09 34.82 -12.02
C ASP A 189 13.33 33.74 -11.17
N PRO A 190 12.97 32.58 -11.74
CA PRO A 190 12.29 31.54 -11.00
C PRO A 190 13.23 30.79 -10.05
N VAL A 191 14.55 30.86 -10.25
CA VAL A 191 15.53 30.18 -9.38
C VAL A 191 15.60 30.86 -8.03
N MET A 192 15.67 32.20 -8.00
CA MET A 192 15.66 32.98 -6.75
C MET A 192 14.35 32.77 -5.98
N ALA A 193 13.20 32.82 -6.66
CA ALA A 193 11.90 32.53 -6.04
C ALA A 193 11.82 31.11 -5.49
N THR A 194 12.42 30.12 -6.18
CA THR A 194 12.49 28.73 -5.69
C THR A 194 13.35 28.61 -4.44
N ALA A 195 14.51 29.28 -4.42
CA ALA A 195 15.42 29.26 -3.27
C ALA A 195 14.75 29.84 -2.01
N GLU A 196 14.05 30.95 -2.14
CA GLU A 196 13.31 31.59 -1.05
C GLU A 196 12.17 30.68 -0.54
N LEU A 197 11.42 30.03 -1.47
CA LEU A 197 10.37 29.09 -1.12
C LEU A 197 10.92 27.90 -0.33
N ILE A 198 12.04 27.30 -0.75
CA ILE A 198 12.66 26.17 -0.04
C ILE A 198 13.06 26.57 1.38
N GLN A 199 13.65 27.74 1.55
CA GLN A 199 14.03 28.24 2.87
C GLN A 199 12.80 28.46 3.77
N SER A 200 11.73 29.03 3.21
CA SER A 200 10.48 29.27 3.95
C SER A 200 9.79 27.98 4.36
N LEU A 201 9.76 26.96 3.49
CA LEU A 201 9.18 25.66 3.81
C LEU A 201 9.90 24.92 4.94
N ASN A 202 11.21 25.15 5.12
CA ASN A 202 11.97 24.58 6.24
C ASN A 202 11.62 25.16 7.61
N THR A 203 10.81 26.21 7.68
CA THR A 203 10.40 26.85 8.92
C THR A 203 9.02 26.42 9.42
N ILE A 204 8.35 25.56 8.67
CA ILE A 204 7.04 24.96 9.00
C ILE A 204 7.24 23.60 9.62
#